data_8cc90344733844f7cbe1d6d696c5ca2b
#
_entry.id   8cc90344733844f7cbe1d6d696c5ca2b
#
_cell.length_a   1.000
_cell.length_b   1.000
_cell.length_c   1.000
_cell.angle_alpha   90.00
_cell.angle_beta   90.00
_cell.angle_gamma   90.00
#
_symmetry.space_group_name_H-M   'P 1'
#
loop_
_entity.id
_entity.type
_entity.pdbx_description
1 polymer ?
#
loop_
_entity_poly.entity_id
_entity_poly.type
_entity_poly.pdbx_seq_one_letter_code
_entity_poly.pdbx_strand_id
1 'polypeptide(L)'
;DAELREALAKVGLTDFIHHTTGELSQGQRRRVALARLFVSKSKPVWVLDEPFTALDAASVANLSETVAEHVRDGGVVIYTTHQEVDVDLPAERKITVDVSAFAPRRRRYVEEEADRA
;
A
#
# COMPACT_ATOMS: atom_id res chain seq x y z
N ASP A 1 -8.90 16.01 -18.14
CA ASP A 1 -9.40 15.42 -16.93
C ASP A 1 -8.61 15.94 -15.72
N ALA A 2 -9.18 16.95 -15.01
CA ALA A 2 -8.51 17.66 -13.91
C ALA A 2 -8.26 16.74 -12.72
N GLU A 3 -9.17 15.84 -12.40
CA GLU A 3 -9.08 14.93 -11.27
C GLU A 3 -7.92 13.92 -11.44
N LEU A 4 -7.76 13.41 -12.65
CA LEU A 4 -6.64 12.53 -12.97
C LEU A 4 -5.29 13.25 -12.87
N ARG A 5 -5.22 14.48 -13.35
CA ARG A 5 -4.00 15.30 -13.26
C ARG A 5 -3.64 15.59 -11.81
N GLU A 6 -4.61 15.92 -10.99
CA GLU A 6 -4.41 16.14 -9.55
C GLU A 6 -3.91 14.87 -8.85
N ALA A 7 -4.51 13.72 -9.15
CA ALA A 7 -4.08 12.44 -8.59
C ALA A 7 -2.64 12.09 -8.97
N LEU A 8 -2.25 12.30 -10.22
CA LEU A 8 -0.87 12.08 -10.68
C LEU A 8 0.11 13.07 -10.05
N ALA A 9 -0.30 14.32 -9.84
CA ALA A 9 0.53 15.31 -9.17
C ALA A 9 0.84 14.90 -7.72
N LYS A 10 -0.13 14.37 -6.99
CA LYS A 10 0.04 13.89 -5.62
C LYS A 10 1.04 12.76 -5.47
N VAL A 11 1.24 11.98 -6.51
CA VAL A 11 2.25 10.89 -6.55
C VAL A 11 3.51 11.26 -7.33
N GLY A 12 3.66 12.51 -7.77
CA GLY A 12 4.85 13.01 -8.46
C GLY A 12 4.99 12.51 -9.90
N LEU A 13 3.91 12.22 -10.58
CA LEU A 13 3.90 11.66 -11.93
C LEU A 13 3.20 12.55 -12.98
N THR A 14 3.10 13.85 -12.75
CA THR A 14 2.44 14.78 -13.67
C THR A 14 3.03 14.74 -15.08
N ASP A 15 4.36 14.63 -15.19
CA ASP A 15 5.06 14.61 -16.47
C ASP A 15 4.87 13.30 -17.26
N PHE A 16 4.30 12.29 -16.63
CA PHE A 16 4.12 10.95 -17.21
C PHE A 16 2.69 10.66 -17.67
N ILE A 17 1.83 11.65 -17.68
CA ILE A 17 0.39 11.46 -17.98
C ILE A 17 0.12 10.82 -19.35
N HIS A 18 1.01 11.01 -20.30
CA HIS A 18 0.90 10.46 -21.66
C HIS A 18 1.76 9.22 -21.90
N HIS A 19 2.48 8.75 -20.86
CA HIS A 19 3.30 7.55 -20.96
C HIS A 19 2.44 6.31 -20.72
N THR A 20 2.78 5.22 -21.42
CA THR A 20 2.23 3.90 -21.10
C THR A 20 2.87 3.35 -19.84
N THR A 21 2.16 2.49 -19.12
CA THR A 21 2.71 1.86 -17.90
C THR A 21 3.95 1.01 -18.18
N GLY A 22 4.13 0.50 -19.41
CA GLY A 22 5.32 -0.23 -19.83
C GLY A 22 6.59 0.64 -19.89
N GLU A 23 6.46 1.94 -20.07
CA GLU A 23 7.57 2.91 -20.14
C GLU A 23 8.01 3.39 -18.76
N LEU A 24 7.24 3.07 -17.71
CA LEU A 24 7.51 3.50 -16.35
C LEU A 24 8.43 2.53 -15.62
N SER A 25 9.27 3.06 -14.71
CA SER A 25 9.98 2.25 -13.74
C SER A 25 9.02 1.50 -12.82
N GLN A 26 9.50 0.48 -12.11
CA GLN A 26 8.69 -0.26 -11.16
C GLN A 26 8.13 0.65 -10.04
N GLY A 27 8.95 1.57 -9.53
CA GLY A 27 8.51 2.56 -8.53
C GLY A 27 7.45 3.51 -9.08
N GLN A 28 7.59 3.97 -10.33
CA GLN A 28 6.60 4.82 -10.99
C GLN A 28 5.28 4.07 -11.24
N ARG A 29 5.32 2.81 -11.67
CA ARG A 29 4.12 1.98 -11.80
C ARG A 29 3.38 1.82 -10.46
N ARG A 30 4.13 1.64 -9.37
CA ARG A 30 3.56 1.57 -8.03
C ARG A 30 2.86 2.88 -7.65
N ARG A 31 3.47 4.02 -7.95
CA ARG A 31 2.84 5.33 -7.71
C ARG A 31 1.57 5.54 -8.52
N VAL A 32 1.53 5.07 -9.77
CA VAL A 32 0.31 5.08 -10.58
C VAL A 32 -0.79 4.27 -9.91
N ALA A 33 -0.46 3.09 -9.41
CA ALA A 33 -1.42 2.26 -8.67
C ALA A 33 -1.96 2.98 -7.43
N LEU A 34 -1.10 3.69 -6.68
CA LEU A 34 -1.50 4.48 -5.52
C LEU A 34 -2.34 5.72 -5.90
N ALA A 35 -2.10 6.31 -7.07
CA ALA A 35 -2.89 7.43 -7.56
C ALA A 35 -4.38 7.10 -7.66
N ARG A 36 -4.73 5.82 -7.86
CA ARG A 36 -6.13 5.35 -7.87
C ARG A 36 -6.86 5.63 -6.56
N LEU A 37 -6.16 5.69 -5.45
CA LEU A 37 -6.77 6.00 -4.14
C LEU A 37 -7.35 7.42 -4.11
N PHE A 38 -6.69 8.38 -4.75
CA PHE A 38 -7.13 9.76 -4.79
C PHE A 38 -8.43 9.95 -5.58
N VAL A 39 -8.71 9.04 -6.52
CA VAL A 39 -9.96 9.03 -7.31
C VAL A 39 -10.97 8.00 -6.79
N SER A 40 -10.63 7.25 -5.74
CA SER A 40 -11.46 6.19 -5.17
C SER A 40 -12.11 6.60 -3.84
N LYS A 41 -12.23 7.88 -3.57
CA LYS A 41 -12.77 8.42 -2.30
C LYS A 41 -14.21 7.97 -2.03
N SER A 42 -14.99 7.67 -3.07
CA SER A 42 -16.35 7.15 -2.95
C SER A 42 -16.42 5.69 -2.47
N LYS A 43 -15.31 4.96 -2.48
CA LYS A 43 -15.25 3.58 -2.00
C LYS A 43 -15.02 3.56 -0.50
N PRO A 44 -15.91 2.98 0.30
CA PRO A 44 -15.80 3.06 1.75
C PRO A 44 -14.67 2.22 2.34
N VAL A 45 -14.30 1.14 1.69
CA VAL A 45 -13.25 0.22 2.17
C VAL A 45 -12.11 0.16 1.18
N TRP A 46 -10.89 0.40 1.67
CA TRP A 46 -9.66 0.20 0.92
C TRP A 46 -8.88 -0.98 1.50
N VAL A 47 -8.41 -1.84 0.64
CA VAL A 47 -7.51 -2.94 1.01
C VAL A 47 -6.21 -2.78 0.22
N LEU A 48 -5.11 -2.56 0.94
CA LEU A 48 -3.82 -2.20 0.37
C LEU A 48 -2.77 -3.23 0.81
N ASP A 49 -2.08 -3.80 -0.14
CA ASP A 49 -0.98 -4.72 0.12
C ASP A 49 0.36 -3.97 0.03
N GLU A 50 1.01 -3.80 1.19
CA GLU A 50 2.32 -3.14 1.32
C GLU A 50 2.41 -1.78 0.61
N PRO A 51 1.46 -0.86 0.84
CA PRO A 51 1.37 0.38 0.07
C PRO A 51 2.56 1.33 0.28
N PHE A 52 3.26 1.22 1.42
CA PHE A 52 4.37 2.10 1.79
C PHE A 52 5.74 1.61 1.30
N THR A 53 5.83 0.41 0.77
CA THR A 53 7.10 -0.18 0.29
C THR A 53 7.66 0.60 -0.89
N ALA A 54 8.98 0.85 -0.87
CA ALA A 54 9.72 1.53 -1.93
C ALA A 54 9.24 2.98 -2.21
N LEU A 55 8.62 3.63 -1.25
CA LEU A 55 8.28 5.04 -1.29
C LEU A 55 9.35 5.87 -0.58
N ASP A 56 9.62 7.06 -1.11
CA ASP A 56 10.42 8.07 -0.40
C ASP A 56 9.62 8.67 0.77
N ALA A 57 10.29 9.43 1.63
CA ALA A 57 9.68 10.00 2.82
C ALA A 57 8.50 10.92 2.50
N ALA A 58 8.59 11.70 1.43
CA ALA A 58 7.50 12.59 1.01
C ALA A 58 6.28 11.81 0.53
N SER A 59 6.49 10.73 -0.23
CA SER A 59 5.41 9.86 -0.71
C SER A 59 4.76 9.09 0.44
N VAL A 60 5.54 8.63 1.43
CA VAL A 60 5.01 8.01 2.65
C VAL A 60 4.12 8.99 3.40
N ALA A 61 4.56 10.23 3.59
CA ALA A 61 3.77 11.26 4.26
C ALA A 61 2.45 11.55 3.52
N ASN A 62 2.50 11.68 2.20
CA ASN A 62 1.31 11.92 1.38
C ASN A 62 0.32 10.77 1.45
N LEU A 63 0.79 9.52 1.38
CA LEU A 63 -0.08 8.36 1.49
C LEU A 63 -0.66 8.22 2.89
N SER A 64 0.13 8.46 3.93
CA SER A 64 -0.34 8.43 5.32
C SER A 64 -1.46 9.44 5.55
N GLU A 65 -1.31 10.67 5.03
CA GLU A 65 -2.35 11.69 5.14
C GLU A 65 -3.60 11.30 4.35
N THR A 66 -3.44 10.73 3.16
CA THR A 66 -4.56 10.25 2.34
C THR A 66 -5.35 9.15 3.06
N VAL A 67 -4.66 8.22 3.71
CA VAL A 67 -5.28 7.18 4.55
C VAL A 67 -6.02 7.81 5.73
N ALA A 68 -5.40 8.74 6.43
CA ALA A 68 -6.00 9.42 7.56
C ALA A 68 -7.27 10.19 7.17
N GLU A 69 -7.23 10.94 6.08
CA GLU A 69 -8.39 11.66 5.55
C GLU A 69 -9.55 10.72 5.23
N HIS A 70 -9.26 9.60 4.58
CA HIS A 70 -10.29 8.62 4.21
C HIS A 70 -10.98 8.03 5.46
N VAL A 71 -10.22 7.73 6.50
CA VAL A 71 -10.76 7.23 7.77
C VAL A 71 -11.55 8.32 8.50
N ARG A 72 -11.05 9.56 8.52
CA ARG A 72 -11.78 10.70 9.12
C ARG A 72 -13.13 10.94 8.43
N ASP A 73 -13.19 10.71 7.14
CA ASP A 73 -14.42 10.84 6.32
C ASP A 73 -15.36 9.63 6.45
N GLY A 74 -15.06 8.69 7.36
CA GLY A 74 -15.91 7.53 7.65
C GLY A 74 -15.53 6.26 6.89
N GLY A 75 -14.44 6.25 6.14
CA GLY A 75 -13.93 5.08 5.46
C GLY A 75 -13.16 4.13 6.37
N VAL A 76 -12.86 2.95 5.83
CA VAL A 76 -12.04 1.92 6.48
C VAL A 76 -10.86 1.60 5.56
N VAL A 77 -9.67 1.52 6.14
CA VAL A 77 -8.46 1.10 5.43
C VAL A 77 -7.84 -0.10 6.12
N ILE A 78 -7.59 -1.14 5.35
CA ILE A 78 -6.87 -2.34 5.80
C ILE A 78 -5.60 -2.40 4.96
N TYR A 79 -4.44 -2.44 5.60
CA TYR A 79 -3.19 -2.57 4.85
C TYR A 79 -2.18 -3.47 5.56
N THR A 80 -1.31 -4.07 4.77
CA THR A 80 -0.15 -4.80 5.27
C THR A 80 1.09 -3.91 5.24
N THR A 81 2.00 -4.11 6.17
CA THR A 81 3.29 -3.39 6.21
C THR A 81 4.34 -4.19 6.98
N HIS A 82 5.60 -4.05 6.60
CA HIS A 82 6.76 -4.52 7.35
C HIS A 82 7.43 -3.41 8.18
N GLN A 83 7.00 -2.18 7.99
CA GLN A 83 7.61 -1.01 8.61
C GLN A 83 6.59 -0.28 9.46
N GLU A 84 7.07 0.37 10.48
CA GLU A 84 6.23 1.26 11.26
C GLU A 84 5.94 2.52 10.44
N VAL A 85 4.66 2.81 10.26
CA VAL A 85 4.18 4.01 9.61
C VAL A 85 3.23 4.70 10.58
N ASP A 86 3.56 5.94 10.90
CA ASP A 86 2.70 6.76 11.74
C ASP A 86 1.62 7.43 10.88
N VAL A 87 0.39 6.94 11.03
CA VAL A 87 -0.80 7.55 10.46
C VAL A 87 -1.43 8.41 11.54
N ASP A 88 -1.64 9.69 11.26
CA ASP A 88 -2.19 10.67 12.21
C ASP A 88 -3.67 10.43 12.49
N LEU A 89 -3.92 9.43 13.31
CA LEU A 89 -5.23 9.04 13.81
C LEU A 89 -5.12 8.69 15.30
N PRO A 90 -6.17 8.92 16.09
CA PRO A 90 -6.18 8.49 17.49
C PRO A 90 -6.10 6.95 17.60
N ALA A 91 -5.51 6.48 18.71
CA ALA A 91 -5.24 5.05 18.94
C ALA A 91 -6.50 4.17 18.83
N GLU A 92 -7.64 4.66 19.25
CA GLU A 92 -8.93 3.96 19.18
C GLU A 92 -9.45 3.77 17.74
N ARG A 93 -8.85 4.46 16.79
CA ARG A 93 -9.13 4.33 15.34
C ARG A 93 -8.17 3.41 14.62
N LYS A 94 -7.18 2.86 15.32
CA LYS A 94 -6.16 1.99 14.77
C LYS A 94 -6.19 0.62 15.44
N ILE A 95 -6.13 -0.42 14.63
CA ILE A 95 -5.98 -1.80 15.11
C ILE A 95 -4.78 -2.39 14.39
N THR A 96 -3.80 -2.86 15.15
CA THR A 96 -2.64 -3.56 14.60
C THR A 96 -2.72 -5.03 14.94
N VAL A 97 -2.58 -5.88 13.94
CA VAL A 97 -2.56 -7.33 14.10
C VAL A 97 -1.19 -7.85 13.65
N ASP A 98 -0.46 -8.46 14.58
CA ASP A 98 0.78 -9.14 14.24
C ASP A 98 0.47 -10.54 13.71
N VAL A 99 0.57 -10.69 12.41
CA VAL A 99 0.28 -11.97 11.74
C VAL A 99 1.41 -12.98 11.86
N SER A 100 2.58 -12.60 12.33
CA SER A 100 3.71 -13.53 12.52
C SER A 100 3.37 -14.61 13.56
N ALA A 101 2.51 -14.30 14.51
CA ALA A 101 2.01 -15.25 15.52
C ALA A 101 1.16 -16.37 14.90
N PHE A 102 0.61 -16.15 13.71
CA PHE A 102 -0.26 -17.08 12.98
C PHE A 102 0.45 -17.75 11.81
N ALA A 103 1.74 -17.50 11.64
CA ALA A 103 2.50 -18.15 10.58
C ALA A 103 2.42 -19.67 10.76
N PRO A 104 2.09 -20.44 9.72
CA PRO A 104 2.09 -21.87 9.80
C PRO A 104 3.50 -22.33 10.21
N ARG A 105 3.61 -23.17 11.23
CA ARG A 105 4.89 -23.82 11.54
C ARG A 105 5.34 -24.47 10.25
N ARG A 106 6.48 -24.06 9.71
CA ARG A 106 7.10 -24.77 8.59
C ARG A 106 7.13 -26.23 8.99
N ARG A 107 6.29 -27.06 8.34
CA ARG A 107 6.53 -28.49 8.37
C ARG A 107 7.95 -28.64 7.85
N ARG A 108 8.86 -29.07 8.70
CA ARG A 108 10.11 -29.63 8.21
C ARG A 108 9.63 -30.79 7.33
N TYR A 109 9.70 -30.63 6.04
CA TYR A 109 9.82 -31.79 5.20
C TYR A 109 11.12 -32.41 5.66
N VAL A 110 11.00 -33.43 6.50
CA VAL A 110 12.05 -34.42 6.62
C VAL A 110 12.07 -35.01 5.22
N GLU A 111 13.06 -34.60 4.42
CA GLU A 111 13.47 -35.44 3.32
C GLU A 111 13.85 -36.75 4.01
N GLU A 112 12.91 -37.68 4.06
CA GLU A 112 13.27 -39.08 4.11
C GLU A 112 14.07 -39.29 2.82
N GLU A 113 15.38 -39.11 2.91
CA GLU A 113 16.27 -39.80 2.03
C GLU A 113 15.86 -41.26 2.14
N ALA A 114 15.05 -41.65 1.17
CA ALA A 114 14.85 -43.03 0.93
C ALA A 114 16.20 -43.58 0.50
N ASP A 115 16.97 -44.02 1.48
CA ASP A 115 18.09 -44.91 1.30
C ASP A 115 17.50 -46.22 0.72
N ARG A 116 17.32 -46.18 -0.58
CA ARG A 116 17.05 -47.40 -1.37
C ARG A 116 18.34 -47.75 -2.08
N ALA A 117 19.16 -48.41 -1.34
CA ALA A 117 20.16 -49.27 -1.96
C ALA A 117 19.46 -50.30 -2.89
#